data_52cc7990420689e36cec334cc8ca5a26
#
_entry.id   52cc7990420689e36cec334cc8ca5a26
#
_cell.length_a   1.000
_cell.length_b   1.000
_cell.length_c   1.000
_cell.angle_alpha   90.00
_cell.angle_beta   90.00
_cell.angle_gamma   90.00
#
_symmetry.space_group_name_H-M   'P 1'
#
loop_
_entity.id
_entity.type
_entity.pdbx_description
1 polymer ?
#
loop_
_entity_poly.entity_id
_entity_poly.type
_entity_poly.pdbx_seq_one_letter_code
_entity_poly.pdbx_strand_id
1 'polypeptide(L)'
;PPPLKADAQWTWRRRRRQCRNDDSVAPLGGGVGLIITHSGIISSKNSTALGPDNISAAQIRHLGPIAIEYMANLFNLSISSGIIPQMWKNAKVIPIPKPGKDHTNPANFRPISLLSPIAKILERLLLPSLNTHLPPAPHQHGFRHGFSTVTALHSIYRFITDGLNRKQPVERTVAVALDLSKAFDTVDHRLLISNIEHLNNNTPCYKRWLANYLGGRQAQVTFRDTTSPLHTIRMGVPQGSVLSPTLFNFYTANFPSPPPGILVTYADDITILARATQINSASDQINSFLPRVISWLNDRKLILSTSKSSSTIFTTSSHEHRIDPHIHANDCPIPVLRNPKILGITFDPQVTFNAHVSTLRTKLQKRNNILRALAGTTWGQCKEVLSTTYKAIGRSLLNYAAPIWSPQLADSHWSTLQRCQNSALRTTTGCVTMTSSEHLHSETSILPAKDHNFLLSQQFLLACRAPTHPSFDVSPSSISPNEMDPRAFGHIIDSTLSDTRGEILPAQKLLHTRMVATTIRSSTNRILGKPPPPIDNSETSLPRVARSRLAQLRAGFSPLINSYNAKINPHITNSCPACNATPHDTIHLFNCTANPTNLTTQTLWTHPRLAATFLKLMPVIPFTQQGVG
;
A
#
# COMPACT_ATOMS: atom_id res chain seq x y z
N PRO A 1 20.97 -42.87 -21.06
CA PRO A 1 20.86 -41.99 -19.90
C PRO A 1 19.42 -41.97 -19.41
N PRO A 2 19.18 -42.27 -18.13
CA PRO A 2 17.83 -42.30 -17.59
C PRO A 2 17.30 -40.90 -17.23
N PRO A 3 15.98 -40.68 -17.14
CA PRO A 3 15.42 -39.38 -16.90
C PRO A 3 15.57 -38.94 -15.44
N LEU A 4 15.88 -37.66 -15.25
CA LEU A 4 16.05 -37.02 -13.95
C LEU A 4 14.71 -36.94 -13.20
N LYS A 5 14.71 -37.44 -11.97
CA LYS A 5 13.56 -37.58 -11.09
C LYS A 5 12.99 -36.20 -10.62
N ALA A 6 11.65 -36.12 -10.58
CA ALA A 6 10.85 -34.98 -10.20
C ALA A 6 10.93 -34.53 -8.72
N ASP A 7 11.82 -35.07 -7.90
CA ASP A 7 11.85 -34.84 -6.45
C ASP A 7 12.67 -33.63 -5.99
N ALA A 8 13.42 -32.99 -6.89
CA ALA A 8 14.25 -31.82 -6.54
C ALA A 8 13.48 -30.52 -6.31
N GLN A 9 12.24 -30.40 -6.83
CA GLN A 9 11.45 -29.18 -6.70
C GLN A 9 10.73 -29.06 -5.34
N TRP A 10 10.49 -30.16 -4.65
CA TRP A 10 9.73 -30.18 -3.38
C TRP A 10 10.57 -29.82 -2.15
N THR A 11 11.83 -30.16 -2.15
CA THR A 11 12.79 -29.85 -1.07
C THR A 11 13.16 -28.37 -1.03
N TRP A 12 13.10 -27.68 -2.18
CA TRP A 12 13.41 -26.25 -2.28
C TRP A 12 12.37 -25.34 -1.63
N ARG A 13 11.07 -25.69 -1.70
CA ARG A 13 9.98 -24.92 -1.08
C ARG A 13 9.92 -25.06 0.45
N ARG A 14 10.36 -26.16 1.00
CA ARG A 14 10.38 -26.39 2.46
C ARG A 14 11.52 -25.64 3.15
N ARG A 15 12.69 -25.53 2.53
CA ARG A 15 13.81 -24.74 3.07
C ARG A 15 13.56 -23.23 3.10
N ARG A 16 12.71 -22.68 2.20
CA ARG A 16 12.31 -21.26 2.23
C ARG A 16 11.47 -20.84 3.44
N ARG A 17 10.82 -21.76 4.13
CA ARG A 17 10.02 -21.46 5.32
C ARG A 17 10.78 -21.53 6.63
N GLN A 18 11.90 -22.22 6.67
CA GLN A 18 12.73 -22.38 7.87
C GLN A 18 13.85 -21.33 8.01
N CYS A 19 14.24 -20.63 6.94
CA CYS A 19 15.26 -19.57 6.99
C CYS A 19 14.66 -18.16 7.21
N ARG A 20 13.61 -18.02 8.00
CA ARG A 20 13.06 -16.70 8.36
C ARG A 20 13.53 -16.13 9.70
N ASN A 21 14.30 -16.92 10.44
CA ASN A 21 14.97 -16.47 11.65
C ASN A 21 16.43 -16.90 11.54
N ASP A 22 17.28 -15.87 11.61
CA ASP A 22 18.67 -15.88 12.00
C ASP A 22 19.78 -16.34 11.06
N ASP A 23 20.90 -15.65 11.26
CA ASP A 23 22.29 -15.89 10.88
C ASP A 23 22.74 -15.39 9.50
N SER A 24 22.23 -14.24 9.04
CA SER A 24 22.94 -13.53 7.96
C SER A 24 24.23 -12.84 8.43
N VAL A 25 24.41 -12.69 9.76
CA VAL A 25 25.55 -11.99 10.37
C VAL A 25 25.79 -12.50 11.79
N ALA A 26 26.94 -13.11 12.05
CA ALA A 26 27.36 -13.52 13.39
C ALA A 26 28.29 -12.48 14.03
N PRO A 27 28.08 -12.03 15.28
CA PRO A 27 29.04 -11.21 16.01
C PRO A 27 30.19 -12.08 16.53
N LEU A 28 31.41 -11.69 16.24
CA LEU A 28 32.59 -12.27 16.88
C LEU A 28 32.80 -11.63 18.26
N GLY A 29 32.93 -12.45 19.29
CA GLY A 29 33.30 -11.99 20.63
C GLY A 29 34.68 -11.32 20.63
N GLY A 30 34.74 -10.08 21.18
CA GLY A 30 35.99 -9.41 21.56
C GLY A 30 36.72 -8.63 20.48
N GLY A 31 36.02 -8.04 19.48
CA GLY A 31 36.64 -7.20 18.46
C GLY A 31 35.85 -7.29 17.17
N VAL A 32 34.92 -6.38 17.02
CA VAL A 32 33.78 -6.44 16.10
C VAL A 32 34.18 -6.61 14.63
N GLY A 33 34.14 -7.83 14.14
CA GLY A 33 34.13 -8.12 12.70
C GLY A 33 32.76 -8.66 12.30
N LEU A 34 32.04 -7.95 11.44
CA LEU A 34 30.84 -8.48 10.78
C LEU A 34 31.30 -9.52 9.74
N ILE A 35 30.85 -10.75 9.88
CA ILE A 35 31.13 -11.79 8.87
C ILE A 35 29.89 -11.95 8.00
N ILE A 36 30.05 -11.69 6.72
CA ILE A 36 29.02 -11.94 5.72
C ILE A 36 29.04 -13.40 5.32
N THR A 37 27.89 -14.06 5.47
CA THR A 37 27.73 -15.47 5.17
C THR A 37 27.14 -15.70 3.77
N HIS A 38 27.36 -16.88 3.24
CA HIS A 38 26.86 -17.36 1.95
C HIS A 38 25.31 -17.27 1.87
N SER A 39 24.60 -17.61 2.94
CA SER A 39 23.13 -17.59 3.01
C SER A 39 22.55 -16.18 2.90
N GLY A 40 23.22 -15.17 3.44
CA GLY A 40 22.81 -13.78 3.36
C GLY A 40 22.81 -13.22 1.93
N ILE A 41 23.74 -13.64 1.10
CA ILE A 41 23.81 -13.21 -0.32
C ILE A 41 22.66 -13.78 -1.13
N ILE A 42 22.32 -15.07 -0.95
CA ILE A 42 21.27 -15.77 -1.70
C ILE A 42 19.86 -15.26 -1.35
N SER A 43 19.64 -14.82 -0.10
CA SER A 43 18.34 -14.35 0.37
C SER A 43 17.93 -12.98 -0.18
N SER A 44 18.81 -12.30 -0.91
CA SER A 44 18.56 -10.92 -1.41
C SER A 44 17.40 -10.86 -2.41
N LYS A 45 16.53 -9.84 -2.25
CA LYS A 45 15.35 -9.64 -3.12
C LYS A 45 15.74 -9.22 -4.55
N ASN A 46 14.86 -9.54 -5.50
CA ASN A 46 15.02 -9.20 -6.92
C ASN A 46 15.01 -7.70 -7.16
N SER A 47 16.03 -7.19 -7.83
CA SER A 47 15.98 -5.93 -8.56
C SER A 47 16.17 -6.25 -10.05
N THR A 48 15.27 -5.77 -10.89
CA THR A 48 15.39 -5.93 -12.36
C THR A 48 16.19 -4.80 -13.01
N ALA A 49 16.38 -3.69 -12.29
CA ALA A 49 17.12 -2.55 -12.81
C ALA A 49 18.63 -2.80 -12.75
N LEU A 50 19.29 -2.65 -13.89
CA LEU A 50 20.75 -2.77 -14.05
C LEU A 50 21.46 -1.51 -13.53
N GLY A 51 22.58 -1.72 -12.86
CA GLY A 51 23.50 -0.65 -12.51
C GLY A 51 24.46 -0.31 -13.67
N PRO A 52 25.45 0.57 -13.42
CA PRO A 52 26.49 0.89 -14.40
C PRO A 52 27.35 -0.32 -14.80
N ASP A 53 27.37 -1.37 -13.96
CA ASP A 53 28.08 -2.64 -14.17
C ASP A 53 27.33 -3.62 -15.07
N ASN A 54 26.11 -3.30 -15.48
CA ASN A 54 25.24 -4.15 -16.29
C ASN A 54 24.96 -5.54 -15.69
N ILE A 55 25.17 -5.73 -14.38
CA ILE A 55 24.90 -6.96 -13.67
C ILE A 55 23.45 -6.93 -13.16
N SER A 56 22.70 -8.01 -13.39
CA SER A 56 21.34 -8.17 -12.88
C SER A 56 21.31 -9.00 -11.59
N ALA A 57 20.32 -8.75 -10.74
CA ALA A 57 20.09 -9.58 -9.58
C ALA A 57 19.75 -11.05 -9.95
N ALA A 58 19.24 -11.29 -11.16
CA ALA A 58 19.00 -12.62 -11.68
C ALA A 58 20.32 -13.37 -11.91
N GLN A 59 21.31 -12.74 -12.54
CA GLN A 59 22.64 -13.33 -12.74
C GLN A 59 23.29 -13.68 -11.41
N ILE A 60 23.26 -12.77 -10.42
CA ILE A 60 23.84 -13.03 -9.09
C ILE A 60 23.20 -14.25 -8.42
N ARG A 61 21.90 -14.49 -8.59
CA ARG A 61 21.23 -15.65 -8.00
C ARG A 61 21.56 -16.98 -8.66
N HIS A 62 22.06 -16.95 -9.88
CA HIS A 62 22.48 -18.14 -10.60
C HIS A 62 23.99 -18.39 -10.48
N LEU A 63 24.70 -17.62 -9.65
CA LEU A 63 26.10 -17.87 -9.35
C LEU A 63 26.25 -19.20 -8.59
N GLY A 64 27.28 -19.95 -8.96
CA GLY A 64 27.67 -21.18 -8.24
C GLY A 64 28.25 -20.89 -6.85
N PRO A 65 28.35 -21.90 -5.97
CA PRO A 65 28.85 -21.76 -4.61
C PRO A 65 30.21 -21.06 -4.51
N ILE A 66 31.15 -21.41 -5.37
CA ILE A 66 32.50 -20.82 -5.41
C ILE A 66 32.44 -19.30 -5.67
N ALA A 67 31.66 -18.89 -6.65
CA ALA A 67 31.53 -17.44 -6.98
C ALA A 67 30.87 -16.66 -5.84
N ILE A 68 29.91 -17.25 -5.11
CA ILE A 68 29.28 -16.64 -3.95
C ILE A 68 30.27 -16.54 -2.78
N GLU A 69 31.14 -17.51 -2.59
CA GLU A 69 32.20 -17.48 -1.59
C GLU A 69 33.21 -16.36 -1.87
N TYR A 70 33.65 -16.22 -3.13
CA TYR A 70 34.49 -15.09 -3.53
C TYR A 70 33.82 -13.76 -3.29
N MET A 71 32.50 -13.64 -3.56
CA MET A 71 31.73 -12.42 -3.29
C MET A 71 31.65 -12.13 -1.78
N ALA A 72 31.45 -13.14 -0.94
CA ALA A 72 31.45 -12.98 0.51
C ALA A 72 32.82 -12.49 1.02
N ASN A 73 33.91 -13.07 0.52
CA ASN A 73 35.28 -12.68 0.85
C ASN A 73 35.57 -11.24 0.40
N LEU A 74 35.13 -10.84 -0.80
CA LEU A 74 35.24 -9.46 -1.29
C LEU A 74 34.47 -8.47 -0.41
N PHE A 75 33.27 -8.82 0.04
CA PHE A 75 32.48 -8.00 0.95
C PHE A 75 33.17 -7.85 2.33
N ASN A 76 33.67 -8.94 2.89
CA ASN A 76 34.39 -8.93 4.15
C ASN A 76 35.68 -8.10 4.05
N LEU A 77 36.42 -8.22 2.93
CA LEU A 77 37.60 -7.40 2.64
C LEU A 77 37.24 -5.92 2.54
N SER A 78 36.16 -5.56 1.85
CA SER A 78 35.67 -4.18 1.75
C SER A 78 35.35 -3.58 3.13
N ILE A 79 34.71 -4.34 4.01
CA ILE A 79 34.38 -3.88 5.36
C ILE A 79 35.63 -3.73 6.22
N SER A 80 36.51 -4.73 6.25
CA SER A 80 37.71 -4.73 7.08
C SER A 80 38.72 -3.66 6.66
N SER A 81 38.92 -3.45 5.35
CA SER A 81 39.78 -2.39 4.83
C SER A 81 39.14 -0.99 4.89
N GLY A 82 37.80 -0.91 4.97
CA GLY A 82 37.05 0.34 4.84
C GLY A 82 37.06 0.89 3.41
N ILE A 83 37.36 0.08 2.40
CA ILE A 83 37.47 0.51 0.99
C ILE A 83 36.29 -0.08 0.19
N ILE A 84 35.65 0.78 -0.60
CA ILE A 84 34.60 0.40 -1.52
C ILE A 84 35.12 0.55 -2.96
N PRO A 85 34.98 -0.49 -3.79
CA PRO A 85 35.36 -0.41 -5.20
C PRO A 85 34.69 0.80 -5.90
N GLN A 86 35.44 1.55 -6.71
CA GLN A 86 34.95 2.75 -7.38
C GLN A 86 33.71 2.47 -8.26
N MET A 87 33.67 1.31 -8.91
CA MET A 87 32.53 0.89 -9.72
C MET A 87 31.21 0.82 -8.92
N TRP A 88 31.26 0.49 -7.62
CA TRP A 88 30.09 0.45 -6.76
C TRP A 88 29.62 1.84 -6.31
N LYS A 89 30.48 2.85 -6.43
CA LYS A 89 30.16 4.26 -6.12
C LYS A 89 29.59 5.01 -7.33
N ASN A 90 29.69 4.44 -8.52
CA ASN A 90 29.14 5.03 -9.73
C ASN A 90 27.62 4.81 -9.80
N ALA A 91 26.91 5.82 -10.28
CA ALA A 91 25.46 5.78 -10.44
C ALA A 91 25.04 6.19 -11.85
N LYS A 92 24.08 5.47 -12.42
CA LYS A 92 23.32 5.91 -13.59
C LYS A 92 22.02 6.56 -13.10
N VAL A 93 21.88 7.86 -13.30
CA VAL A 93 20.71 8.62 -12.84
C VAL A 93 19.66 8.69 -13.94
N ILE A 94 18.46 8.21 -13.65
CA ILE A 94 17.29 8.31 -14.52
C ILE A 94 16.35 9.37 -13.95
N PRO A 95 16.10 10.47 -14.67
CA PRO A 95 15.15 11.49 -14.24
C PRO A 95 13.71 11.01 -14.49
N ILE A 96 12.96 10.77 -13.41
CA ILE A 96 11.54 10.39 -13.46
C ILE A 96 10.68 11.65 -13.33
N PRO A 97 9.79 11.96 -14.30
CA PRO A 97 8.95 13.14 -14.25
C PRO A 97 7.96 13.10 -13.08
N LYS A 98 7.78 14.24 -12.40
CA LYS A 98 6.76 14.40 -11.34
C LYS A 98 5.39 14.55 -12.01
N PRO A 99 4.37 13.76 -11.60
CA PRO A 99 3.04 13.83 -12.22
C PRO A 99 2.43 15.23 -12.14
N GLY A 100 1.87 15.72 -13.26
CA GLY A 100 1.14 17.00 -13.31
C GLY A 100 2.02 18.24 -13.23
N LYS A 101 3.34 18.11 -13.40
CA LYS A 101 4.28 19.23 -13.50
C LYS A 101 4.78 19.41 -14.94
N ASP A 102 5.22 20.63 -15.25
CA ASP A 102 5.86 20.92 -16.52
C ASP A 102 7.20 20.13 -16.63
N HIS A 103 7.33 19.35 -17.70
CA HIS A 103 8.50 18.50 -17.94
C HIS A 103 9.62 19.20 -18.71
N THR A 104 9.51 20.49 -18.98
CA THR A 104 10.61 21.30 -19.55
C THR A 104 11.60 21.72 -18.45
N ASN A 105 11.13 21.84 -17.21
CA ASN A 105 11.95 22.24 -16.08
C ASN A 105 12.58 21.03 -15.38
N PRO A 106 13.93 20.92 -15.31
CA PRO A 106 14.65 19.83 -14.63
C PRO A 106 14.28 19.66 -13.15
N ALA A 107 13.87 20.73 -12.46
CA ALA A 107 13.44 20.67 -11.05
C ALA A 107 12.16 19.83 -10.83
N ASN A 108 11.42 19.56 -11.91
CA ASN A 108 10.21 18.75 -11.89
C ASN A 108 10.45 17.25 -12.11
N PHE A 109 11.71 16.81 -12.05
CA PHE A 109 12.08 15.40 -12.11
C PHE A 109 12.58 14.91 -10.74
N ARG A 110 12.49 13.57 -10.53
CA ARG A 110 13.14 12.86 -9.42
C ARG A 110 14.38 12.16 -9.98
N PRO A 111 15.57 12.41 -9.45
CA PRO A 111 16.81 11.75 -9.92
C PRO A 111 16.93 10.36 -9.27
N ILE A 112 16.46 9.32 -9.94
CA ILE A 112 16.58 7.94 -9.43
C ILE A 112 17.93 7.37 -9.82
N SER A 113 18.74 7.01 -8.83
CA SER A 113 20.07 6.44 -9.01
C SER A 113 20.02 4.93 -9.17
N LEU A 114 20.38 4.43 -10.33
CA LEU A 114 20.63 3.02 -10.57
C LEU A 114 22.06 2.71 -10.14
N LEU A 115 22.22 1.89 -9.11
CA LEU A 115 23.48 1.48 -8.50
C LEU A 115 23.74 0.01 -8.79
N SER A 116 25.00 -0.42 -8.67
CA SER A 116 25.39 -1.82 -8.76
C SER A 116 24.52 -2.71 -7.86
N PRO A 117 23.91 -3.79 -8.39
CA PRO A 117 23.20 -4.77 -7.56
C PRO A 117 24.09 -5.47 -6.53
N ILE A 118 25.37 -5.64 -6.83
CA ILE A 118 26.37 -6.19 -5.90
C ILE A 118 26.53 -5.26 -4.70
N ALA A 119 26.69 -3.95 -4.95
CA ALA A 119 26.75 -2.95 -3.88
C ALA A 119 25.49 -2.93 -3.03
N LYS A 120 24.29 -3.03 -3.66
CA LYS A 120 23.01 -3.09 -2.93
C LYS A 120 22.87 -4.35 -2.07
N ILE A 121 23.47 -5.47 -2.43
CA ILE A 121 23.51 -6.67 -1.59
C ILE A 121 24.34 -6.39 -0.34
N LEU A 122 25.55 -5.86 -0.51
CA LEU A 122 26.41 -5.48 0.62
C LEU A 122 25.69 -4.47 1.54
N GLU A 123 25.09 -3.43 0.97
CA GLU A 123 24.31 -2.44 1.73
C GLU A 123 23.18 -3.11 2.55
N ARG A 124 22.46 -4.10 2.00
CA ARG A 124 21.40 -4.83 2.73
C ARG A 124 21.94 -5.69 3.85
N LEU A 125 23.11 -6.30 3.68
CA LEU A 125 23.75 -7.11 4.70
C LEU A 125 24.25 -6.25 5.86
N LEU A 126 24.66 -5.01 5.59
CA LEU A 126 25.11 -4.04 6.59
C LEU A 126 23.94 -3.33 7.30
N LEU A 127 22.78 -3.20 6.65
CA LEU A 127 21.66 -2.41 7.14
C LEU A 127 21.17 -2.79 8.56
N PRO A 128 21.02 -4.08 8.94
CA PRO A 128 20.59 -4.44 10.30
C PRO A 128 21.56 -3.94 11.36
N SER A 129 22.86 -4.15 11.16
CA SER A 129 23.91 -3.68 12.06
C SER A 129 23.95 -2.13 12.13
N LEU A 130 23.86 -1.46 10.99
CA LEU A 130 23.82 0.00 10.95
C LEU A 130 22.60 0.58 11.66
N ASN A 131 21.42 -0.03 11.53
CA ASN A 131 20.22 0.42 12.25
C ASN A 131 20.36 0.34 13.78
N THR A 132 21.17 -0.59 14.29
CA THR A 132 21.48 -0.68 15.72
C THR A 132 22.39 0.46 16.17
N HIS A 133 23.34 0.87 15.32
CA HIS A 133 24.32 1.93 15.65
C HIS A 133 23.81 3.33 15.31
N LEU A 134 22.89 3.45 14.34
CA LEU A 134 22.29 4.70 13.87
C LEU A 134 20.77 4.68 14.11
N PRO A 135 20.31 4.72 15.37
CA PRO A 135 18.89 4.61 15.65
C PRO A 135 18.14 5.84 15.10
N PRO A 136 16.98 5.64 14.45
CA PRO A 136 16.14 6.74 14.01
C PRO A 136 15.50 7.45 15.20
N ALA A 137 15.21 8.74 15.05
CA ALA A 137 14.50 9.52 16.07
C ALA A 137 13.11 8.91 16.37
N PRO A 138 12.60 9.06 17.62
CA PRO A 138 11.28 8.53 18.00
C PRO A 138 10.13 9.02 17.12
N HIS A 139 10.18 10.28 16.68
CA HIS A 139 9.18 10.93 15.84
C HIS A 139 9.28 10.56 14.34
N GLN A 140 10.34 9.83 13.92
CA GLN A 140 10.53 9.42 12.52
C GLN A 140 9.80 8.11 12.24
N HIS A 141 8.83 8.17 11.32
CA HIS A 141 8.06 7.00 10.87
C HIS A 141 8.51 6.46 9.50
N GLY A 142 9.25 7.26 8.72
CA GLY A 142 9.74 6.86 7.41
C GLY A 142 10.92 5.89 7.47
N PHE A 143 10.93 4.89 6.58
CA PHE A 143 12.03 3.94 6.41
C PHE A 143 12.43 3.16 7.67
N ARG A 144 11.51 2.95 8.57
CA ARG A 144 11.71 2.28 9.85
C ARG A 144 10.88 0.99 9.90
N HIS A 145 11.49 -0.08 10.39
CA HIS A 145 10.78 -1.37 10.53
C HIS A 145 9.61 -1.26 11.52
N GLY A 146 8.46 -1.82 11.17
CA GLY A 146 7.24 -1.72 11.99
C GLY A 146 6.48 -0.39 11.87
N PHE A 147 7.08 0.65 11.29
CA PHE A 147 6.48 1.96 11.07
C PHE A 147 5.96 2.10 9.64
N SER A 148 4.98 2.97 9.43
CA SER A 148 4.36 3.20 8.12
C SER A 148 3.72 4.59 8.05
N THR A 149 3.21 4.96 6.87
CA THR A 149 2.38 6.17 6.74
C THR A 149 1.13 6.10 7.62
N VAL A 150 0.60 4.91 7.89
CA VAL A 150 -0.56 4.72 8.78
C VAL A 150 -0.20 5.07 10.22
N THR A 151 0.96 4.63 10.72
CA THR A 151 1.39 4.96 12.09
C THR A 151 1.68 6.45 12.26
N ALA A 152 2.27 7.12 11.27
CA ALA A 152 2.47 8.56 11.27
C ALA A 152 1.14 9.32 11.26
N LEU A 153 0.25 8.97 10.35
CA LEU A 153 -1.10 9.55 10.25
C LEU A 153 -1.92 9.29 11.52
N HIS A 154 -1.77 8.12 12.14
CA HIS A 154 -2.45 7.79 13.38
C HIS A 154 -2.00 8.71 14.53
N SER A 155 -0.70 8.99 14.65
CA SER A 155 -0.18 9.93 15.65
C SER A 155 -0.75 11.34 15.45
N ILE A 156 -0.79 11.82 14.19
CA ILE A 156 -1.38 13.12 13.83
C ILE A 156 -2.88 13.14 14.15
N TYR A 157 -3.60 12.15 13.66
CA TYR A 157 -5.05 12.02 13.83
C TYR A 157 -5.45 11.97 15.31
N ARG A 158 -4.78 11.12 16.10
CA ARG A 158 -5.00 11.00 17.55
C ARG A 158 -4.80 12.34 18.25
N PHE A 159 -3.69 13.04 17.96
CA PHE A 159 -3.43 14.33 18.60
C PHE A 159 -4.53 15.36 18.33
N ILE A 160 -5.05 15.39 17.09
CA ILE A 160 -6.15 16.27 16.70
C ILE A 160 -7.44 15.86 17.42
N THR A 161 -7.82 14.58 17.35
CA THR A 161 -9.09 14.10 17.93
C THR A 161 -9.10 14.14 19.44
N ASP A 162 -7.98 13.89 20.12
CA ASP A 162 -7.86 14.03 21.57
C ASP A 162 -8.16 15.47 22.03
N GLY A 163 -7.73 16.48 21.25
CA GLY A 163 -8.06 17.88 21.52
C GLY A 163 -9.53 18.20 21.28
N LEU A 164 -10.07 17.77 20.13
CA LEU A 164 -11.46 18.02 19.76
C LEU A 164 -12.48 17.32 20.69
N ASN A 165 -12.08 16.20 21.30
CA ASN A 165 -12.93 15.40 22.19
C ASN A 165 -12.83 15.80 23.66
N ARG A 166 -11.97 16.73 24.03
CA ARG A 166 -11.93 17.24 25.41
C ARG A 166 -13.29 17.82 25.82
N LYS A 167 -13.76 17.38 26.94
CA LYS A 167 -14.92 17.99 27.59
C LYS A 167 -14.46 19.31 28.20
N GLN A 168 -15.08 20.41 27.81
CA GLN A 168 -14.84 21.79 28.20
C GLN A 168 -13.59 22.09 29.02
N PRO A 169 -12.68 22.91 28.51
CA PRO A 169 -12.74 23.57 27.20
C PRO A 169 -12.22 22.65 26.08
N VAL A 170 -12.92 22.64 24.93
CA VAL A 170 -12.48 21.98 23.70
C VAL A 170 -11.21 22.66 23.20
N GLU A 171 -10.21 21.88 22.81
CA GLU A 171 -8.97 22.41 22.24
C GLU A 171 -9.02 22.46 20.71
N ARG A 172 -8.38 23.46 20.14
CA ARG A 172 -8.13 23.61 18.71
C ARG A 172 -6.70 23.18 18.42
N THR A 173 -6.49 22.58 17.27
CA THR A 173 -5.16 22.17 16.84
C THR A 173 -4.73 23.01 15.64
N VAL A 174 -3.55 23.62 15.73
CA VAL A 174 -2.87 24.20 14.57
C VAL A 174 -1.81 23.20 14.13
N ALA A 175 -1.80 22.90 12.83
CA ALA A 175 -0.82 22.01 12.23
C ALA A 175 -0.05 22.74 11.13
N VAL A 176 1.25 22.50 11.07
CA VAL A 176 2.15 23.02 10.04
C VAL A 176 2.88 21.85 9.39
N ALA A 177 2.70 21.71 8.08
CA ALA A 177 3.45 20.79 7.26
C ALA A 177 4.59 21.54 6.57
N LEU A 178 5.83 21.18 6.87
CA LEU A 178 7.04 21.78 6.32
C LEU A 178 7.58 20.94 5.16
N ASP A 179 7.85 21.57 4.02
CA ASP A 179 8.43 20.95 2.83
C ASP A 179 9.91 21.32 2.72
N LEU A 180 10.77 20.31 2.62
CA LEU A 180 12.21 20.51 2.42
C LEU A 180 12.56 20.44 0.93
N SER A 181 13.33 21.39 0.46
CA SER A 181 13.78 21.42 -0.93
C SER A 181 14.90 20.41 -1.17
N LYS A 182 14.64 19.38 -2.01
CA LYS A 182 15.64 18.37 -2.40
C LYS A 182 16.40 17.73 -1.23
N ALA A 183 15.71 17.42 -0.13
CA ALA A 183 16.30 17.02 1.14
C ALA A 183 17.38 15.92 1.02
N PHE A 184 17.11 14.85 0.25
CA PHE A 184 18.08 13.78 0.03
C PHE A 184 19.31 14.22 -0.78
N ASP A 185 19.17 15.21 -1.67
CA ASP A 185 20.22 15.66 -2.56
C ASP A 185 21.12 16.73 -1.91
N THR A 186 20.70 17.28 -0.75
CA THR A 186 21.40 18.36 -0.03
C THR A 186 22.12 17.90 1.25
N VAL A 187 22.08 16.62 1.60
CA VAL A 187 22.79 16.08 2.75
C VAL A 187 24.28 16.37 2.66
N ASP A 188 24.83 17.12 3.61
CA ASP A 188 26.26 17.43 3.64
C ASP A 188 27.05 16.22 4.16
N HIS A 189 27.97 15.71 3.33
CA HIS A 189 28.78 14.54 3.67
C HIS A 189 29.69 14.76 4.87
N ARG A 190 30.26 15.98 5.02
CA ARG A 190 31.17 16.29 6.13
C ARG A 190 30.44 16.28 7.46
N LEU A 191 29.28 16.94 7.52
CA LEU A 191 28.43 16.95 8.71
C LEU A 191 27.92 15.54 9.05
N LEU A 192 27.50 14.77 8.04
CA LEU A 192 27.05 13.40 8.27
C LEU A 192 28.17 12.51 8.83
N ILE A 193 29.38 12.60 8.25
CA ILE A 193 30.54 11.83 8.72
C ILE A 193 30.93 12.25 10.14
N SER A 194 31.01 13.58 10.41
CA SER A 194 31.28 14.10 11.75
C SER A 194 30.28 13.58 12.78
N ASN A 195 28.97 13.60 12.47
CA ASN A 195 27.95 13.04 13.35
C ASN A 195 28.15 11.53 13.61
N ILE A 196 28.62 10.77 12.62
CA ILE A 196 28.94 9.34 12.77
C ILE A 196 30.20 9.15 13.63
N GLU A 197 31.21 10.02 13.48
CA GLU A 197 32.45 9.98 14.27
C GLU A 197 32.21 10.22 15.75
N HIS A 198 31.27 11.08 16.10
CA HIS A 198 30.89 11.40 17.49
C HIS A 198 30.10 10.28 18.19
N LEU A 199 29.69 9.22 17.47
CA LEU A 199 29.07 8.08 18.14
C LEU A 199 30.12 7.31 18.99
N ASN A 200 29.80 7.15 20.28
CA ASN A 200 30.67 6.45 21.24
C ASN A 200 30.81 4.94 21.02
N ASN A 201 30.42 4.44 19.86
CA ASN A 201 30.47 3.02 19.54
C ASN A 201 31.84 2.63 18.98
N ASN A 202 32.50 1.66 19.60
CA ASN A 202 33.80 1.10 19.24
C ASN A 202 33.81 0.34 17.90
N THR A 203 33.44 0.99 16.79
CA THR A 203 33.46 0.37 15.46
C THR A 203 34.17 1.23 14.41
N PRO A 204 35.51 1.41 14.51
CA PRO A 204 36.28 2.24 13.59
C PRO A 204 36.12 1.84 12.12
N CYS A 205 35.94 0.52 11.87
CA CYS A 205 35.77 -0.02 10.51
C CYS A 205 34.52 0.52 9.81
N TYR A 206 33.39 0.59 10.51
CA TYR A 206 32.16 1.15 9.92
C TYR A 206 32.26 2.63 9.62
N LYS A 207 32.88 3.41 10.51
CA LYS A 207 33.08 4.85 10.32
C LYS A 207 33.92 5.10 9.06
N ARG A 208 35.03 4.38 8.91
CA ARG A 208 35.90 4.44 7.73
C ARG A 208 35.17 3.98 6.48
N TRP A 209 34.42 2.89 6.57
CA TRP A 209 33.66 2.37 5.46
C TRP A 209 32.58 3.35 4.98
N LEU A 210 31.81 3.96 5.91
CA LEU A 210 30.78 4.95 5.58
C LEU A 210 31.38 6.26 5.00
N ALA A 211 32.52 6.70 5.51
CA ALA A 211 33.23 7.83 4.95
C ALA A 211 33.67 7.54 3.50
N ASN A 212 34.20 6.35 3.23
CA ASN A 212 34.56 5.92 1.88
C ASN A 212 33.33 5.69 0.99
N TYR A 213 32.21 5.23 1.56
CA TYR A 213 30.93 5.05 0.87
C TYR A 213 30.38 6.38 0.33
N LEU A 214 30.47 7.45 1.11
CA LEU A 214 30.00 8.78 0.72
C LEU A 214 31.00 9.49 -0.20
N GLY A 215 32.31 9.28 0.02
CA GLY A 215 33.37 9.96 -0.71
C GLY A 215 33.63 9.42 -2.12
N GLY A 216 33.98 10.32 -3.04
CA GLY A 216 34.39 9.95 -4.41
C GLY A 216 33.28 9.35 -5.28
N ARG A 217 32.02 9.56 -4.95
CA ARG A 217 30.89 9.10 -5.76
C ARG A 217 30.80 9.86 -7.07
N GLN A 218 30.42 9.16 -8.13
CA GLN A 218 30.22 9.73 -9.45
C GLN A 218 28.86 9.34 -10.00
N ALA A 219 28.27 10.19 -10.81
CA ALA A 219 27.01 9.93 -11.47
C ALA A 219 27.00 10.46 -12.91
N GLN A 220 26.30 9.76 -13.77
CA GLN A 220 25.94 10.20 -15.12
C GLN A 220 24.44 10.16 -15.27
N VAL A 221 23.87 11.18 -15.91
CA VAL A 221 22.43 11.27 -16.16
C VAL A 221 22.14 10.66 -17.53
N THR A 222 21.20 9.73 -17.59
CA THR A 222 20.69 9.18 -18.85
C THR A 222 19.24 9.61 -19.03
N PHE A 223 18.99 10.33 -20.12
CA PHE A 223 17.66 10.79 -20.49
C PHE A 223 17.40 10.43 -21.96
N ARG A 224 16.40 9.59 -22.20
CA ARG A 224 16.18 8.96 -23.53
C ARG A 224 17.44 8.23 -23.98
N ASP A 225 17.97 8.56 -25.15
CA ASP A 225 19.14 7.93 -25.77
C ASP A 225 20.45 8.69 -25.48
N THR A 226 20.40 9.75 -24.67
CA THR A 226 21.56 10.60 -24.37
C THR A 226 22.04 10.36 -22.94
N THR A 227 23.35 10.25 -22.77
CA THR A 227 24.00 10.09 -21.46
C THR A 227 25.06 11.21 -21.29
N SER A 228 25.02 11.86 -20.13
CA SER A 228 26.00 12.90 -19.77
C SER A 228 27.37 12.30 -19.46
N PRO A 229 28.42 13.10 -19.41
CA PRO A 229 29.68 12.71 -18.78
C PRO A 229 29.49 12.33 -17.31
N LEU A 230 30.47 11.63 -16.74
CA LEU A 230 30.53 11.34 -15.30
C LEU A 230 30.85 12.62 -14.53
N HIS A 231 30.05 12.92 -13.52
CA HIS A 231 30.22 14.06 -12.62
C HIS A 231 30.43 13.56 -11.19
N THR A 232 31.35 14.19 -10.46
CA THR A 232 31.60 13.91 -9.05
C THR A 232 30.48 14.50 -8.19
N ILE A 233 29.90 13.67 -7.32
CA ILE A 233 28.86 14.05 -6.38
C ILE A 233 29.50 14.37 -5.02
N ARG A 234 29.36 15.61 -4.55
CA ARG A 234 29.98 16.10 -3.32
C ARG A 234 29.01 16.24 -2.14
N MET A 235 27.71 16.07 -2.40
CA MET A 235 26.64 16.15 -1.39
C MET A 235 25.47 15.25 -1.78
N GLY A 236 24.59 15.00 -0.85
CA GLY A 236 23.41 14.17 -1.02
C GLY A 236 23.69 12.68 -0.85
N VAL A 237 22.62 11.96 -0.63
CA VAL A 237 22.61 10.49 -0.59
C VAL A 237 21.84 9.95 -1.78
N PRO A 238 22.33 8.90 -2.48
CA PRO A 238 21.75 8.48 -3.75
C PRO A 238 20.34 7.92 -3.59
N GLN A 239 19.37 8.53 -4.30
CA GLN A 239 17.98 8.07 -4.33
C GLN A 239 17.88 6.73 -5.07
N GLY A 240 18.02 5.62 -4.35
CA GLY A 240 18.03 4.25 -4.90
C GLY A 240 19.03 3.32 -4.22
N SER A 241 19.85 3.84 -3.30
CA SER A 241 20.65 3.04 -2.37
C SER A 241 19.78 2.48 -1.24
N VAL A 242 20.21 1.38 -0.66
CA VAL A 242 19.57 0.74 0.49
C VAL A 242 19.88 1.50 1.79
N LEU A 243 21.06 2.09 1.90
CA LEU A 243 21.53 2.81 3.10
C LEU A 243 21.06 4.27 3.14
N SER A 244 20.78 4.90 2.00
CA SER A 244 20.43 6.33 1.94
C SER A 244 19.28 6.71 2.87
N PRO A 245 18.18 5.93 3.00
CA PRO A 245 17.13 6.24 3.95
C PRO A 245 17.59 6.25 5.41
N THR A 246 18.39 5.27 5.82
CA THR A 246 18.92 5.20 7.19
C THR A 246 19.90 6.35 7.47
N LEU A 247 20.76 6.69 6.52
CA LEU A 247 21.68 7.81 6.64
C LEU A 247 20.95 9.14 6.72
N PHE A 248 19.88 9.32 5.95
CA PHE A 248 19.03 10.50 6.03
C PHE A 248 18.32 10.60 7.39
N ASN A 249 17.72 9.51 7.86
CA ASN A 249 17.07 9.46 9.17
C ASN A 249 18.05 9.77 10.29
N PHE A 250 19.28 9.29 10.22
CA PHE A 250 20.32 9.61 11.18
C PHE A 250 20.76 11.08 11.09
N TYR A 251 20.90 11.61 9.86
CA TYR A 251 21.23 13.02 9.65
C TYR A 251 20.20 13.97 10.25
N THR A 252 18.93 13.56 10.29
CA THR A 252 17.80 14.32 10.83
C THR A 252 17.37 13.88 12.24
N ALA A 253 18.11 12.98 12.90
CA ALA A 253 17.68 12.37 14.17
C ALA A 253 17.47 13.36 15.31
N ASN A 254 18.29 14.41 15.39
CA ASN A 254 18.25 15.42 16.46
C ASN A 254 17.37 16.62 16.10
N PHE A 255 16.28 16.40 15.35
CA PHE A 255 15.34 17.47 15.06
C PHE A 255 14.71 18.00 16.35
N PRO A 256 14.60 19.34 16.54
CA PRO A 256 14.00 19.90 17.75
C PRO A 256 12.55 19.43 17.94
N SER A 257 12.16 19.18 19.17
CA SER A 257 10.77 18.81 19.50
C SER A 257 10.01 20.02 20.06
N PRO A 258 8.74 20.23 19.65
CA PRO A 258 7.92 21.33 20.11
C PRO A 258 7.39 21.06 21.53
N PRO A 259 7.58 21.95 22.50
CA PRO A 259 6.86 21.92 23.77
C PRO A 259 5.80 23.05 23.84
N PRO A 260 4.54 22.81 24.24
CA PRO A 260 3.82 21.55 24.24
C PRO A 260 3.23 21.26 22.86
N GLY A 261 3.55 20.13 22.28
CA GLY A 261 3.05 19.74 20.96
C GLY A 261 3.60 18.41 20.53
N ILE A 262 3.34 18.01 19.30
CA ILE A 262 3.95 16.83 18.71
C ILE A 262 4.65 17.15 17.39
N LEU A 263 5.72 16.42 17.16
CA LEU A 263 6.43 16.36 15.89
C LEU A 263 6.23 14.97 15.29
N VAL A 264 5.83 14.92 14.05
CA VAL A 264 5.74 13.67 13.28
C VAL A 264 6.51 13.87 11.97
N THR A 265 7.47 13.01 11.73
CA THR A 265 8.23 13.03 10.46
C THR A 265 8.06 11.72 9.70
N TYR A 266 8.00 11.83 8.38
CA TYR A 266 8.02 10.69 7.47
C TYR A 266 9.02 10.97 6.35
N ALA A 267 10.23 10.48 6.50
CA ALA A 267 11.37 10.88 5.68
C ALA A 267 11.60 12.41 5.76
N ASP A 268 11.43 13.11 4.64
CA ASP A 268 11.53 14.56 4.50
C ASP A 268 10.23 15.32 4.76
N ASP A 269 9.08 14.63 4.85
CA ASP A 269 7.82 15.24 5.24
C ASP A 269 7.79 15.49 6.76
N ILE A 270 7.71 16.75 7.20
CA ILE A 270 7.71 17.19 8.59
C ILE A 270 6.35 17.77 8.92
N THR A 271 5.70 17.30 9.99
CA THR A 271 4.45 17.86 10.48
C THR A 271 4.58 18.22 11.95
N ILE A 272 4.33 19.47 12.28
CA ILE A 272 4.36 20.02 13.66
C ILE A 272 2.93 20.36 14.03
N LEU A 273 2.47 19.92 15.20
CA LEU A 273 1.14 20.23 15.72
C LEU A 273 1.25 20.80 17.13
N ALA A 274 0.48 21.86 17.37
CA ALA A 274 0.25 22.41 18.69
C ALA A 274 -1.26 22.53 18.93
N ARG A 275 -1.69 22.44 20.19
CA ARG A 275 -3.09 22.57 20.56
C ARG A 275 -3.27 23.46 21.78
N ALA A 276 -4.34 24.21 21.77
CA ALA A 276 -4.75 25.08 22.87
C ALA A 276 -6.25 25.32 22.83
N THR A 277 -6.79 25.93 23.88
CA THR A 277 -8.20 26.37 23.93
C THR A 277 -8.51 27.49 22.95
N GLN A 278 -7.49 28.28 22.57
CA GLN A 278 -7.59 29.35 21.59
C GLN A 278 -6.63 29.11 20.43
N ILE A 279 -7.03 29.44 19.22
CA ILE A 279 -6.22 29.28 18.02
C ILE A 279 -4.93 30.09 18.10
N ASN A 280 -5.02 31.35 18.54
CA ASN A 280 -3.87 32.23 18.67
C ASN A 280 -2.81 31.63 19.59
N SER A 281 -3.21 31.08 20.74
CA SER A 281 -2.26 30.44 21.67
C SER A 281 -1.58 29.22 21.05
N ALA A 282 -2.28 28.43 20.24
CA ALA A 282 -1.65 27.31 19.52
C ALA A 282 -0.71 27.81 18.40
N SER A 283 -1.09 28.92 17.74
CA SER A 283 -0.25 29.58 16.73
C SER A 283 1.03 30.15 17.34
N ASP A 284 0.93 30.82 18.48
CA ASP A 284 2.07 31.40 19.20
C ASP A 284 3.08 30.32 19.64
N GLN A 285 2.58 29.16 20.09
CA GLN A 285 3.45 28.00 20.39
C GLN A 285 4.26 27.55 19.17
N ILE A 286 3.64 27.50 17.99
CA ILE A 286 4.34 27.13 16.75
C ILE A 286 5.31 28.25 16.33
N ASN A 287 4.86 29.51 16.32
CA ASN A 287 5.69 30.64 15.93
C ASN A 287 6.92 30.82 16.82
N SER A 288 6.79 30.58 18.12
CA SER A 288 7.94 30.61 19.05
C SER A 288 8.92 29.44 18.83
N PHE A 289 8.44 28.34 18.28
CA PHE A 289 9.26 27.15 18.02
C PHE A 289 9.95 27.18 16.64
N LEU A 290 9.32 27.75 15.61
CA LEU A 290 9.84 27.74 14.24
C LEU A 290 11.24 28.34 14.10
N PRO A 291 11.65 29.42 14.78
CA PRO A 291 13.04 29.92 14.71
C PRO A 291 14.08 28.86 15.08
N ARG A 292 13.80 28.03 16.09
CA ARG A 292 14.69 26.91 16.47
C ARG A 292 14.78 25.85 15.37
N VAL A 293 13.66 25.56 14.69
CA VAL A 293 13.62 24.64 13.56
C VAL A 293 14.45 25.19 12.40
N ILE A 294 14.30 26.46 12.09
CA ILE A 294 15.01 27.13 10.98
C ILE A 294 16.50 27.16 11.26
N SER A 295 16.93 27.55 12.47
CA SER A 295 18.35 27.49 12.86
C SER A 295 18.91 26.07 12.69
N TRP A 296 18.18 25.07 13.17
CA TRP A 296 18.58 23.67 13.04
C TRP A 296 18.70 23.20 11.58
N LEU A 297 17.76 23.62 10.71
CA LEU A 297 17.82 23.33 9.28
C LEU A 297 19.04 23.99 8.61
N ASN A 298 19.31 25.25 8.95
CA ASN A 298 20.46 26.00 8.43
C ASN A 298 21.79 25.35 8.82
N ASP A 299 21.92 24.94 10.10
CA ASP A 299 23.11 24.22 10.60
C ASP A 299 23.38 22.94 9.82
N ARG A 300 22.31 22.30 9.30
CA ARG A 300 22.39 21.09 8.49
C ARG A 300 22.33 21.33 7.00
N LYS A 301 22.36 22.60 6.56
CA LYS A 301 22.28 22.99 5.14
C LYS A 301 21.04 22.42 4.42
N LEU A 302 19.97 22.21 5.18
CA LEU A 302 18.66 21.82 4.66
C LEU A 302 17.85 23.09 4.39
N ILE A 303 17.15 23.14 3.25
CA ILE A 303 16.44 24.34 2.79
C ILE A 303 14.95 24.14 2.97
N LEU A 304 14.34 24.97 3.81
CA LEU A 304 12.88 25.04 3.97
C LEU A 304 12.27 25.75 2.75
N SER A 305 11.22 25.13 2.17
CA SER A 305 10.40 25.73 1.12
C SER A 305 9.12 26.30 1.75
N THR A 306 9.13 27.57 2.14
CA THR A 306 7.95 28.22 2.75
C THR A 306 6.73 28.20 1.82
N SER A 307 6.93 28.42 0.52
CA SER A 307 5.86 28.42 -0.48
C SER A 307 5.19 27.07 -0.73
N LYS A 308 5.85 25.95 -0.38
CA LYS A 308 5.28 24.60 -0.46
C LYS A 308 4.84 24.07 0.89
N SER A 309 5.32 24.68 1.97
CA SER A 309 4.84 24.42 3.32
C SER A 309 3.40 24.88 3.46
N SER A 310 2.66 24.35 4.42
CA SER A 310 1.28 24.75 4.64
C SER A 310 0.91 24.72 6.10
N SER A 311 0.00 25.60 6.50
CA SER A 311 -0.62 25.62 7.81
C SER A 311 -2.12 25.33 7.71
N THR A 312 -2.71 24.80 8.77
CA THR A 312 -4.13 24.51 8.87
C THR A 312 -4.60 24.50 10.32
N ILE A 313 -5.91 24.67 10.50
CA ILE A 313 -6.58 24.61 11.80
C ILE A 313 -7.53 23.43 11.81
N PHE A 314 -7.58 22.72 12.94
CA PHE A 314 -8.59 21.71 13.23
C PHE A 314 -9.44 22.19 14.39
N THR A 315 -10.76 22.30 14.14
CA THR A 315 -11.75 22.82 15.10
C THR A 315 -13.13 22.26 14.75
N THR A 316 -13.99 22.10 15.75
CA THR A 316 -15.41 21.75 15.56
C THR A 316 -16.27 22.95 15.18
N SER A 317 -15.78 24.18 15.42
CA SER A 317 -16.52 25.42 15.14
C SER A 317 -16.46 25.79 13.65
N SER A 318 -17.61 25.90 13.00
CA SER A 318 -17.71 26.31 11.59
C SER A 318 -17.25 27.76 11.34
N HIS A 319 -17.35 28.63 12.36
CA HIS A 319 -16.90 30.01 12.27
C HIS A 319 -15.37 30.13 12.25
N GLU A 320 -14.69 29.26 12.99
CA GLU A 320 -13.23 29.26 13.10
C GLU A 320 -12.51 28.69 11.88
N HIS A 321 -13.20 27.97 10.99
CA HIS A 321 -12.61 27.40 9.77
C HIS A 321 -11.99 28.44 8.84
N ARG A 322 -12.38 29.73 8.98
CA ARG A 322 -11.92 30.83 8.11
C ARG A 322 -10.77 31.62 8.72
N ILE A 323 -10.43 31.35 9.97
CA ILE A 323 -9.35 32.05 10.68
C ILE A 323 -8.01 31.66 10.02
N ASP A 324 -7.13 32.65 9.88
CA ASP A 324 -5.74 32.44 9.51
C ASP A 324 -4.94 32.21 10.80
N PRO A 325 -4.20 31.13 10.96
CA PRO A 325 -3.34 30.91 12.11
C PRO A 325 -2.11 31.82 12.14
N HIS A 326 -1.86 32.64 11.11
CA HIS A 326 -0.74 33.58 11.03
C HIS A 326 0.62 32.96 11.38
N ILE A 327 0.95 31.86 10.74
CA ILE A 327 2.24 31.17 10.92
C ILE A 327 3.30 31.74 9.99
N HIS A 328 4.45 32.08 10.54
CA HIS A 328 5.56 32.69 9.81
C HIS A 328 6.86 31.88 9.96
N ALA A 329 7.62 31.79 8.87
CA ALA A 329 8.94 31.21 8.86
C ALA A 329 9.91 32.19 8.16
N ASN A 330 10.93 32.69 8.86
CA ASN A 330 11.81 33.77 8.38
C ASN A 330 11.04 35.00 7.84
N ASP A 331 10.10 35.52 8.61
CA ASP A 331 9.22 36.62 8.25
C ASP A 331 8.33 36.38 7.01
N CYS A 332 8.40 35.20 6.42
CA CYS A 332 7.55 34.80 5.31
C CYS A 332 6.32 34.03 5.84
N PRO A 333 5.10 34.44 5.47
CA PRO A 333 3.90 33.70 5.89
C PRO A 333 3.84 32.32 5.24
N ILE A 334 3.52 31.31 6.04
CA ILE A 334 3.24 29.96 5.55
C ILE A 334 1.81 29.90 5.04
N PRO A 335 1.58 29.48 3.77
CA PRO A 335 0.25 29.43 3.18
C PRO A 335 -0.74 28.61 3.99
N VAL A 336 -1.96 29.11 4.13
CA VAL A 336 -3.06 28.40 4.81
C VAL A 336 -3.77 27.50 3.81
N LEU A 337 -3.84 26.22 4.11
CA LEU A 337 -4.63 25.24 3.35
C LEU A 337 -5.76 24.70 4.21
N ARG A 338 -7.02 24.90 3.78
CA ARG A 338 -8.19 24.35 4.48
C ARG A 338 -8.30 22.83 4.38
N ASN A 339 -7.86 22.29 3.28
CA ASN A 339 -7.86 20.84 3.03
C ASN A 339 -6.43 20.36 2.76
N PRO A 340 -5.54 20.35 3.79
CA PRO A 340 -4.16 19.93 3.62
C PRO A 340 -4.10 18.44 3.25
N LYS A 341 -3.15 18.11 2.39
CA LYS A 341 -2.85 16.73 2.06
C LYS A 341 -1.61 16.28 2.83
N ILE A 342 -1.81 15.50 3.88
CA ILE A 342 -0.74 14.97 4.73
C ILE A 342 -0.56 13.48 4.41
N LEU A 343 0.65 13.07 4.04
CA LEU A 343 0.97 11.68 3.69
C LEU A 343 -0.07 10.99 2.79
N GLY A 344 -0.61 11.74 1.82
CA GLY A 344 -1.55 11.20 0.84
C GLY A 344 -3.03 11.27 1.21
N ILE A 345 -3.39 11.56 2.46
CA ILE A 345 -4.75 11.77 2.95
C ILE A 345 -5.07 13.26 2.97
N THR A 346 -6.24 13.62 2.46
CA THR A 346 -6.74 15.00 2.53
C THR A 346 -7.58 15.15 3.79
N PHE A 347 -7.12 15.98 4.72
CA PHE A 347 -7.86 16.34 5.92
C PHE A 347 -8.76 17.55 5.63
N ASP A 348 -9.78 17.74 6.44
CA ASP A 348 -10.58 18.96 6.52
C ASP A 348 -10.61 19.41 7.98
N PRO A 349 -10.98 20.69 8.29
CA PRO A 349 -10.92 21.24 9.64
C PRO A 349 -11.71 20.46 10.70
N GLN A 350 -12.79 19.78 10.31
CA GLN A 350 -13.64 18.98 11.20
C GLN A 350 -13.28 17.49 11.18
N VAL A 351 -12.27 17.11 10.40
CA VAL A 351 -11.82 15.71 10.25
C VAL A 351 -12.94 14.78 9.73
N THR A 352 -13.83 15.30 8.88
CA THR A 352 -14.94 14.53 8.27
C THR A 352 -14.53 13.73 7.06
N PHE A 353 -13.36 14.03 6.47
CA PHE A 353 -12.79 13.41 5.26
C PHE A 353 -13.63 13.57 3.98
N ASN A 354 -14.58 14.53 3.94
CA ASN A 354 -15.42 14.80 2.77
C ASN A 354 -14.61 15.10 1.50
N ALA A 355 -13.59 15.96 1.62
CA ALA A 355 -12.69 16.32 0.52
C ALA A 355 -11.86 15.11 0.06
N HIS A 356 -11.44 14.25 0.99
CA HIS A 356 -10.73 13.02 0.68
C HIS A 356 -11.59 12.07 -0.14
N VAL A 357 -12.83 11.81 0.28
CA VAL A 357 -13.77 10.92 -0.41
C VAL A 357 -14.09 11.43 -1.82
N SER A 358 -14.29 12.73 -2.00
CA SER A 358 -14.52 13.33 -3.32
C SER A 358 -13.33 13.06 -4.26
N THR A 359 -12.11 13.29 -3.79
CA THR A 359 -10.88 12.99 -4.52
C THR A 359 -10.76 11.49 -4.84
N LEU A 360 -11.07 10.64 -3.86
CA LEU A 360 -11.01 9.19 -4.00
C LEU A 360 -12.00 8.68 -5.03
N ARG A 361 -13.25 9.17 -5.01
CA ARG A 361 -14.28 8.87 -6.01
C ARG A 361 -13.79 9.16 -7.43
N THR A 362 -13.23 10.35 -7.67
CA THR A 362 -12.71 10.74 -8.98
C THR A 362 -11.59 9.79 -9.45
N LYS A 363 -10.66 9.42 -8.55
CA LYS A 363 -9.61 8.47 -8.86
C LYS A 363 -10.15 7.08 -9.17
N LEU A 364 -11.12 6.58 -8.41
CA LEU A 364 -11.76 5.28 -8.62
C LEU A 364 -12.48 5.22 -9.96
N GLN A 365 -13.20 6.29 -10.35
CA GLN A 365 -13.86 6.37 -11.66
C GLN A 365 -12.85 6.24 -12.80
N LYS A 366 -11.72 6.96 -12.73
CA LYS A 366 -10.63 6.84 -13.71
C LYS A 366 -10.05 5.41 -13.77
N ARG A 367 -9.89 4.73 -12.62
CA ARG A 367 -9.41 3.33 -12.58
C ARG A 367 -10.44 2.34 -13.13
N ASN A 368 -11.73 2.59 -12.90
CA ASN A 368 -12.80 1.77 -13.49
C ASN A 368 -12.82 1.87 -15.02
N ASN A 369 -12.45 3.03 -15.60
CA ASN A 369 -12.32 3.15 -17.07
C ASN A 369 -11.19 2.26 -17.61
N ILE A 370 -10.09 2.10 -16.89
CA ILE A 370 -9.03 1.15 -17.26
C ILE A 370 -9.59 -0.29 -17.29
N LEU A 371 -10.36 -0.68 -16.26
CA LEU A 371 -10.98 -2.02 -16.26
C LEU A 371 -11.93 -2.22 -17.44
N ARG A 372 -12.74 -1.21 -17.77
CA ARG A 372 -13.65 -1.26 -18.94
C ARG A 372 -12.91 -1.38 -20.27
N ALA A 373 -11.73 -0.77 -20.37
CA ALA A 373 -10.87 -0.91 -21.55
C ALA A 373 -10.22 -2.30 -21.68
N LEU A 374 -10.21 -3.11 -20.61
CA LEU A 374 -9.65 -4.46 -20.61
C LEU A 374 -10.69 -5.54 -20.89
N ALA A 375 -11.98 -5.27 -20.69
CA ALA A 375 -13.03 -6.25 -20.90
C ALA A 375 -14.43 -5.65 -21.00
N GLY A 376 -15.23 -6.21 -21.91
CA GLY A 376 -16.68 -6.09 -21.95
C GLY A 376 -17.38 -7.32 -21.36
N THR A 377 -18.67 -7.45 -21.62
CA THR A 377 -19.46 -8.62 -21.20
C THR A 377 -19.13 -9.88 -21.99
N THR A 378 -18.76 -9.72 -23.26
CA THR A 378 -18.54 -10.82 -24.22
C THR A 378 -17.07 -10.99 -24.63
N TRP A 379 -16.20 -10.06 -24.29
CA TRP A 379 -14.80 -10.04 -24.72
C TRP A 379 -13.86 -9.61 -23.59
N GLY A 380 -12.56 -9.79 -23.80
CA GLY A 380 -11.49 -9.30 -22.95
C GLY A 380 -11.02 -10.30 -21.90
N GLN A 381 -10.38 -9.79 -20.87
CA GLN A 381 -9.70 -10.59 -19.85
C GLN A 381 -10.66 -11.39 -18.97
N CYS A 382 -10.17 -12.51 -18.44
CA CYS A 382 -10.94 -13.37 -17.53
C CYS A 382 -11.20 -12.71 -16.15
N LYS A 383 -12.16 -13.26 -15.41
CA LYS A 383 -12.60 -12.75 -14.10
C LYS A 383 -11.45 -12.65 -13.09
N GLU A 384 -10.53 -13.62 -13.07
CA GLU A 384 -9.39 -13.66 -12.15
C GLU A 384 -8.40 -12.53 -12.41
N VAL A 385 -8.04 -12.31 -13.69
CA VAL A 385 -7.15 -11.22 -14.10
C VAL A 385 -7.79 -9.88 -13.77
N LEU A 386 -9.07 -9.67 -14.08
CA LEU A 386 -9.79 -8.44 -13.78
C LEU A 386 -9.95 -8.21 -12.27
N SER A 387 -10.22 -9.27 -11.49
CA SER A 387 -10.28 -9.19 -10.02
C SER A 387 -8.92 -8.78 -9.43
N THR A 388 -7.84 -9.38 -9.94
CA THR A 388 -6.47 -9.04 -9.51
C THR A 388 -6.13 -7.61 -9.89
N THR A 389 -6.45 -7.20 -11.11
CA THR A 389 -6.27 -5.82 -11.58
C THR A 389 -7.06 -4.84 -10.72
N TYR A 390 -8.35 -5.12 -10.44
CA TYR A 390 -9.15 -4.28 -9.55
C TYR A 390 -8.53 -4.17 -8.15
N LYS A 391 -8.10 -5.29 -7.56
CA LYS A 391 -7.43 -5.27 -6.26
C LYS A 391 -6.17 -4.40 -6.27
N ALA A 392 -5.39 -4.46 -7.34
CA ALA A 392 -4.14 -3.71 -7.48
C ALA A 392 -4.37 -2.20 -7.70
N ILE A 393 -5.29 -1.80 -8.59
CA ILE A 393 -5.42 -0.39 -9.00
C ILE A 393 -6.61 0.34 -8.39
N GLY A 394 -7.70 -0.36 -8.04
CA GLY A 394 -8.92 0.22 -7.47
C GLY A 394 -8.99 0.03 -5.96
N ARG A 395 -8.96 -1.24 -5.51
CA ARG A 395 -9.08 -1.57 -4.08
C ARG A 395 -7.96 -0.97 -3.24
N SER A 396 -6.73 -0.94 -3.78
CA SER A 396 -5.58 -0.33 -3.11
C SER A 396 -5.79 1.14 -2.76
N LEU A 397 -6.56 1.90 -3.56
CA LEU A 397 -6.91 3.28 -3.25
C LEU A 397 -7.86 3.38 -2.05
N LEU A 398 -8.85 2.46 -1.96
CA LEU A 398 -9.78 2.40 -0.84
C LEU A 398 -9.09 1.96 0.46
N ASN A 399 -8.09 1.09 0.36
CA ASN A 399 -7.40 0.51 1.51
C ASN A 399 -6.33 1.44 2.09
N TYR A 400 -5.84 2.42 1.31
CA TYR A 400 -4.75 3.27 1.75
C TYR A 400 -5.14 4.07 2.98
N ALA A 401 -4.41 3.88 4.06
CA ALA A 401 -4.63 4.49 5.38
C ALA A 401 -6.09 4.39 5.88
N ALA A 402 -6.81 3.33 5.50
CA ALA A 402 -8.20 3.10 5.90
C ALA A 402 -8.45 3.26 7.40
N PRO A 403 -7.57 2.78 8.33
CA PRO A 403 -7.76 2.96 9.76
C PRO A 403 -7.92 4.41 10.23
N ILE A 404 -7.48 5.38 9.43
CA ILE A 404 -7.50 6.80 9.79
C ILE A 404 -8.81 7.48 9.42
N TRP A 405 -9.28 7.25 8.18
CA TRP A 405 -10.41 8.00 7.64
C TRP A 405 -11.72 7.20 7.59
N SER A 406 -11.64 5.87 7.58
CA SER A 406 -12.82 5.05 7.33
C SER A 406 -13.77 4.91 8.53
N PRO A 407 -13.34 4.87 9.79
CA PRO A 407 -14.25 4.69 10.93
C PRO A 407 -15.27 5.82 11.11
N GLN A 408 -14.90 7.05 10.72
CA GLN A 408 -15.74 8.25 10.91
C GLN A 408 -16.60 8.61 9.71
N LEU A 409 -16.52 7.80 8.64
CA LEU A 409 -17.15 8.17 7.39
C LEU A 409 -18.65 7.94 7.44
N ALA A 410 -19.44 8.97 7.09
CA ALA A 410 -20.90 8.90 7.01
C ALA A 410 -21.37 7.86 5.97
N ASP A 411 -22.52 7.24 6.17
CA ASP A 411 -23.08 6.20 5.30
C ASP A 411 -23.34 6.68 3.86
N SER A 412 -23.62 7.95 3.66
CA SER A 412 -23.78 8.56 2.32
C SER A 412 -22.48 8.48 1.50
N HIS A 413 -21.34 8.67 2.16
CA HIS A 413 -20.02 8.52 1.53
C HIS A 413 -19.69 7.06 1.23
N TRP A 414 -20.01 6.16 2.17
CA TRP A 414 -19.88 4.72 1.93
C TRP A 414 -20.71 4.26 0.75
N SER A 415 -21.95 4.72 0.64
CA SER A 415 -22.82 4.45 -0.52
C SER A 415 -22.20 4.93 -1.83
N THR A 416 -21.50 6.06 -1.81
CA THR A 416 -20.82 6.62 -2.97
C THR A 416 -19.59 5.76 -3.38
N LEU A 417 -18.77 5.37 -2.42
CA LEU A 417 -17.61 4.51 -2.66
C LEU A 417 -18.03 3.10 -3.07
N GLN A 418 -19.10 2.57 -2.47
CA GLN A 418 -19.66 1.26 -2.82
C GLN A 418 -20.16 1.23 -4.26
N ARG A 419 -20.83 2.29 -4.74
CA ARG A 419 -21.23 2.41 -6.15
C ARG A 419 -20.03 2.35 -7.10
N CYS A 420 -18.91 2.97 -6.74
CA CYS A 420 -17.67 2.86 -7.53
C CYS A 420 -17.14 1.43 -7.55
N GLN A 421 -17.14 0.74 -6.42
CA GLN A 421 -16.74 -0.67 -6.33
C GLN A 421 -17.68 -1.56 -7.15
N ASN A 422 -18.99 -1.42 -7.01
CA ASN A 422 -19.97 -2.21 -7.74
C ASN A 422 -19.80 -2.06 -9.26
N SER A 423 -19.49 -0.84 -9.74
CA SER A 423 -19.17 -0.61 -11.15
C SER A 423 -17.95 -1.42 -11.62
N ALA A 424 -16.89 -1.51 -10.82
CA ALA A 424 -15.72 -2.33 -11.13
C ALA A 424 -16.06 -3.83 -11.12
N LEU A 425 -16.83 -4.29 -10.11
CA LEU A 425 -17.22 -5.70 -10.00
C LEU A 425 -18.15 -6.13 -11.14
N ARG A 426 -19.05 -5.25 -11.61
CA ARG A 426 -19.86 -5.54 -12.81
C ARG A 426 -18.99 -5.72 -14.05
N THR A 427 -17.99 -4.87 -14.25
CA THR A 427 -17.01 -5.08 -15.35
C THR A 427 -16.27 -6.39 -15.19
N THR A 428 -15.89 -6.76 -13.97
CA THR A 428 -15.16 -8.01 -13.67
C THR A 428 -16.00 -9.25 -13.97
N THR A 429 -17.26 -9.28 -13.56
CA THR A 429 -18.16 -10.43 -13.68
C THR A 429 -18.93 -10.48 -14.98
N GLY A 430 -19.09 -9.34 -15.67
CA GLY A 430 -19.98 -9.20 -16.81
C GLY A 430 -21.46 -9.07 -16.42
N CYS A 431 -21.78 -8.91 -15.13
CA CYS A 431 -23.14 -8.73 -14.64
C CYS A 431 -23.74 -7.39 -15.10
N VAL A 432 -25.08 -7.38 -15.24
CA VAL A 432 -25.85 -6.20 -15.65
C VAL A 432 -26.05 -5.20 -14.51
N THR A 433 -26.52 -4.01 -14.82
CA THR A 433 -26.72 -2.91 -13.84
C THR A 433 -27.74 -3.26 -12.75
N MET A 434 -28.75 -4.07 -13.04
CA MET A 434 -29.79 -4.52 -12.10
C MET A 434 -29.29 -5.54 -11.08
N THR A 435 -28.09 -6.10 -11.25
CA THR A 435 -27.51 -7.06 -10.31
C THR A 435 -27.27 -6.41 -8.95
N SER A 436 -27.74 -7.07 -7.88
CA SER A 436 -27.56 -6.58 -6.51
C SER A 436 -26.10 -6.52 -6.08
N SER A 437 -25.81 -5.70 -5.09
CA SER A 437 -24.46 -5.57 -4.51
C SER A 437 -23.99 -6.90 -3.90
N GLU A 438 -24.86 -7.54 -3.15
CA GLU A 438 -24.61 -8.82 -2.45
C GLU A 438 -24.17 -9.90 -3.43
N HIS A 439 -24.89 -10.01 -4.58
CA HIS A 439 -24.50 -10.98 -5.61
C HIS A 439 -23.12 -10.69 -6.19
N LEU A 440 -22.78 -9.42 -6.46
CA LEU A 440 -21.46 -9.04 -6.97
C LEU A 440 -20.34 -9.45 -6.00
N HIS A 441 -20.57 -9.27 -4.70
CA HIS A 441 -19.62 -9.66 -3.65
C HIS A 441 -19.49 -11.17 -3.52
N SER A 442 -20.61 -11.90 -3.56
CA SER A 442 -20.62 -13.36 -3.57
C SER A 442 -19.91 -13.93 -4.81
N GLU A 443 -20.21 -13.39 -5.99
CA GLU A 443 -19.63 -13.83 -7.29
C GLU A 443 -18.12 -13.59 -7.40
N THR A 444 -17.61 -12.54 -6.75
CA THR A 444 -16.17 -12.15 -6.81
C THR A 444 -15.37 -12.53 -5.57
N SER A 445 -16.03 -12.93 -4.49
CA SER A 445 -15.41 -13.12 -3.16
C SER A 445 -14.63 -11.88 -2.68
N ILE A 446 -15.10 -10.68 -3.07
CA ILE A 446 -14.53 -9.39 -2.66
C ILE A 446 -15.48 -8.75 -1.66
N LEU A 447 -15.02 -8.45 -0.44
CA LEU A 447 -15.80 -7.78 0.60
C LEU A 447 -16.31 -6.39 0.14
N PRO A 448 -17.50 -5.94 0.59
CA PRO A 448 -17.93 -4.56 0.44
C PRO A 448 -16.88 -3.56 0.94
N ALA A 449 -16.92 -2.35 0.40
CA ALA A 449 -15.89 -1.34 0.70
C ALA A 449 -15.86 -0.98 2.20
N LYS A 450 -17.02 -0.78 2.82
CA LYS A 450 -17.16 -0.46 4.24
C LYS A 450 -16.60 -1.59 5.12
N ASP A 451 -17.11 -2.82 4.92
CA ASP A 451 -16.74 -3.98 5.75
C ASP A 451 -15.24 -4.28 5.66
N HIS A 452 -14.67 -4.19 4.46
CA HIS A 452 -13.23 -4.40 4.32
C HIS A 452 -12.39 -3.33 5.01
N ASN A 453 -12.76 -2.06 4.89
CA ASN A 453 -12.02 -0.98 5.54
C ASN A 453 -12.16 -1.04 7.05
N PHE A 454 -13.31 -1.47 7.56
CA PHE A 454 -13.51 -1.74 8.99
C PHE A 454 -12.65 -2.92 9.45
N LEU A 455 -12.57 -3.99 8.66
CA LEU A 455 -11.65 -5.08 8.93
C LEU A 455 -10.19 -4.60 9.01
N LEU A 456 -9.76 -3.71 8.10
CA LEU A 456 -8.41 -3.14 8.15
C LEU A 456 -8.20 -2.28 9.41
N SER A 457 -9.22 -1.54 9.83
CA SER A 457 -9.19 -0.75 11.07
C SER A 457 -9.10 -1.64 12.31
N GLN A 458 -9.89 -2.70 12.38
CA GLN A 458 -9.83 -3.70 13.45
C GLN A 458 -8.46 -4.40 13.50
N GLN A 459 -7.93 -4.79 12.35
CA GLN A 459 -6.60 -5.42 12.26
C GLN A 459 -5.47 -4.47 12.68
N PHE A 460 -5.59 -3.17 12.37
CA PHE A 460 -4.65 -2.16 12.83
C PHE A 460 -4.72 -1.98 14.35
N LEU A 461 -5.90 -1.81 14.93
CA LEU A 461 -6.10 -1.68 16.37
C LEU A 461 -5.62 -2.93 17.12
N LEU A 462 -5.86 -4.11 16.54
CA LEU A 462 -5.34 -5.36 17.06
C LEU A 462 -3.80 -5.38 17.08
N ALA A 463 -3.16 -4.89 16.01
CA ALA A 463 -1.71 -4.77 15.96
C ALA A 463 -1.17 -3.78 17.00
N CYS A 464 -1.91 -2.71 17.31
CA CYS A 464 -1.54 -1.76 18.37
C CYS A 464 -1.50 -2.38 19.78
N ARG A 465 -2.06 -3.58 19.98
CA ARG A 465 -1.94 -4.33 21.24
C ARG A 465 -0.56 -5.00 21.43
N ALA A 466 0.27 -5.04 20.39
CA ALA A 466 1.63 -5.56 20.52
C ALA A 466 2.55 -4.53 21.19
N PRO A 467 3.32 -4.90 22.23
CA PRO A 467 4.26 -3.99 22.88
C PRO A 467 5.31 -3.36 21.94
N THR A 468 5.61 -4.05 20.84
CA THR A 468 6.56 -3.59 19.83
C THR A 468 5.94 -2.65 18.78
N HIS A 469 4.62 -2.43 18.82
CA HIS A 469 3.95 -1.58 17.83
C HIS A 469 4.18 -0.09 18.16
N PRO A 470 4.47 0.77 17.16
CA PRO A 470 4.71 2.21 17.38
C PRO A 470 3.57 2.97 18.07
N SER A 471 2.36 2.44 18.00
CA SER A 471 1.15 3.00 18.61
C SER A 471 0.64 2.13 19.77
N PHE A 472 1.53 1.45 20.49
CA PHE A 472 1.17 0.50 21.55
C PHE A 472 0.31 1.12 22.67
N ASP A 473 0.60 2.36 23.06
CA ASP A 473 -0.15 3.06 24.13
C ASP A 473 -1.55 3.54 23.72
N VAL A 474 -1.97 3.21 22.51
CA VAL A 474 -3.32 3.56 22.04
C VAL A 474 -4.33 2.62 22.65
N SER A 475 -4.93 3.04 23.75
CA SER A 475 -6.13 2.41 24.28
C SER A 475 -7.29 2.61 23.28
N PRO A 476 -8.07 1.58 22.93
CA PRO A 476 -9.29 1.72 22.13
C PRO A 476 -10.30 2.70 22.72
N SER A 477 -10.26 2.92 24.03
CA SER A 477 -11.10 3.89 24.74
C SER A 477 -10.76 5.36 24.42
N SER A 478 -9.65 5.64 23.74
CA SER A 478 -9.26 7.00 23.32
C SER A 478 -9.73 7.37 21.91
N ILE A 479 -10.35 6.44 21.18
CA ILE A 479 -11.01 6.72 19.91
C ILE A 479 -12.40 7.29 20.22
N SER A 480 -12.72 8.44 19.64
CA SER A 480 -13.93 9.23 19.90
C SER A 480 -15.20 8.40 20.10
N PRO A 481 -15.99 8.67 21.18
CA PRO A 481 -17.20 7.91 21.46
C PRO A 481 -18.36 8.15 20.48
N ASN A 482 -18.28 9.16 19.60
CA ASN A 482 -19.49 9.69 18.95
C ASN A 482 -19.87 9.01 17.63
N GLU A 483 -19.08 8.08 17.05
CA GLU A 483 -19.39 7.72 15.66
C GLU A 483 -19.33 6.24 15.29
N MET A 484 -18.76 5.42 16.09
CA MET A 484 -18.93 3.97 16.06
C MET A 484 -18.65 3.52 17.47
N ASP A 485 -19.57 2.81 18.09
CA ASP A 485 -19.38 2.37 19.46
C ASP A 485 -17.96 1.75 19.60
N PRO A 486 -16.97 2.49 20.15
CA PRO A 486 -15.61 1.96 20.32
C PRO A 486 -15.60 0.75 21.22
N ARG A 487 -16.67 0.57 22.05
CA ARG A 487 -16.93 -0.62 22.82
C ARG A 487 -17.18 -1.82 21.91
N ALA A 488 -17.81 -1.62 20.75
CA ALA A 488 -18.00 -2.71 19.78
C ALA A 488 -16.67 -3.15 19.16
N PHE A 489 -15.80 -2.21 18.77
CA PHE A 489 -14.46 -2.57 18.28
C PHE A 489 -13.58 -3.15 19.38
N GLY A 490 -13.56 -2.55 20.57
CA GLY A 490 -12.82 -3.05 21.72
C GLY A 490 -13.24 -4.46 22.10
N HIS A 491 -14.53 -4.70 22.22
CA HIS A 491 -15.09 -6.02 22.53
C HIS A 491 -14.74 -7.07 21.47
N ILE A 492 -14.86 -6.73 20.18
CA ILE A 492 -14.49 -7.62 19.06
C ILE A 492 -13.00 -7.96 19.11
N ILE A 493 -12.15 -6.96 19.37
CA ILE A 493 -10.70 -7.15 19.45
C ILE A 493 -10.35 -8.02 20.65
N ASP A 494 -10.88 -7.71 21.83
CA ASP A 494 -10.58 -8.43 23.07
C ASP A 494 -11.10 -9.87 23.03
N SER A 495 -12.31 -10.10 22.52
CA SER A 495 -12.84 -11.46 22.32
C SER A 495 -12.00 -12.25 21.30
N THR A 496 -11.58 -11.61 20.20
CA THR A 496 -10.78 -12.28 19.18
C THR A 496 -9.38 -12.63 19.70
N LEU A 497 -8.76 -11.78 20.51
CA LEU A 497 -7.48 -12.07 21.17
C LEU A 497 -7.63 -13.22 22.16
N SER A 498 -8.71 -13.26 22.94
CA SER A 498 -9.01 -14.37 23.84
C SER A 498 -9.09 -15.70 23.07
N ASP A 499 -9.83 -15.72 21.96
CA ASP A 499 -9.99 -16.92 21.11
C ASP A 499 -8.67 -17.40 20.47
N THR A 500 -7.69 -16.52 20.38
CA THR A 500 -6.38 -16.83 19.77
C THR A 500 -5.23 -16.85 20.78
N ARG A 501 -5.54 -16.93 22.07
CA ARG A 501 -4.55 -16.96 23.17
C ARG A 501 -3.58 -15.76 23.15
N GLY A 502 -4.05 -14.60 22.73
CA GLY A 502 -3.28 -13.38 22.65
C GLY A 502 -2.39 -13.25 21.40
N GLU A 503 -2.41 -14.21 20.49
CA GLU A 503 -1.59 -14.16 19.27
C GLU A 503 -2.21 -13.25 18.20
N ILE A 504 -1.52 -12.18 17.84
CA ILE A 504 -2.03 -11.13 16.93
C ILE A 504 -2.27 -11.65 15.51
N LEU A 505 -1.33 -12.39 14.93
CA LEU A 505 -1.44 -12.84 13.54
C LEU A 505 -2.57 -13.85 13.32
N PRO A 506 -2.77 -14.87 14.18
CA PRO A 506 -3.98 -15.71 14.18
C PRO A 506 -5.26 -14.90 14.36
N ALA A 507 -5.29 -13.92 15.29
CA ALA A 507 -6.44 -13.05 15.51
C ALA A 507 -6.82 -12.24 14.27
N GLN A 508 -5.86 -11.66 13.57
CA GLN A 508 -6.10 -10.93 12.31
C GLN A 508 -6.71 -11.85 11.23
N LYS A 509 -6.26 -13.10 11.14
CA LYS A 509 -6.81 -14.09 10.22
C LYS A 509 -8.24 -14.49 10.62
N LEU A 510 -8.49 -14.65 11.91
CA LEU A 510 -9.82 -14.98 12.44
C LEU A 510 -10.82 -13.86 12.16
N LEU A 511 -10.46 -12.59 12.37
CA LEU A 511 -11.30 -11.44 12.00
C LEU A 511 -11.66 -11.46 10.51
N HIS A 512 -10.69 -11.70 9.64
CA HIS A 512 -10.96 -11.80 8.21
C HIS A 512 -11.93 -12.95 7.88
N THR A 513 -11.71 -14.12 8.47
CA THR A 513 -12.54 -15.29 8.23
C THR A 513 -13.99 -15.05 8.69
N ARG A 514 -14.16 -14.45 9.87
CA ARG A 514 -15.47 -14.06 10.41
C ARG A 514 -16.17 -13.06 9.50
N MET A 515 -15.47 -12.00 9.09
CA MET A 515 -16.03 -10.97 8.20
C MET A 515 -16.50 -11.57 6.86
N VAL A 516 -15.71 -12.44 6.25
CA VAL A 516 -16.10 -13.13 4.99
C VAL A 516 -17.30 -14.05 5.23
N ALA A 517 -17.35 -14.78 6.34
CA ALA A 517 -18.45 -15.67 6.66
C ALA A 517 -19.77 -14.90 6.83
N THR A 518 -19.75 -13.82 7.59
CA THR A 518 -20.95 -13.01 7.88
C THR A 518 -21.42 -12.16 6.71
N THR A 519 -20.52 -11.65 5.87
CA THR A 519 -20.86 -10.69 4.82
C THR A 519 -21.10 -11.35 3.45
N ILE A 520 -20.28 -12.36 3.11
CA ILE A 520 -20.35 -12.99 1.77
C ILE A 520 -21.04 -14.33 1.82
N ARG A 521 -20.63 -15.22 2.75
CA ARG A 521 -21.12 -16.61 2.76
C ARG A 521 -22.52 -16.76 3.32
N SER A 522 -22.96 -15.86 4.20
CA SER A 522 -24.34 -15.83 4.73
C SER A 522 -25.33 -15.17 3.78
N SER A 523 -24.86 -14.47 2.74
CA SER A 523 -25.72 -13.73 1.83
C SER A 523 -26.61 -14.67 1.02
N THR A 524 -27.93 -14.50 1.13
CA THR A 524 -28.92 -15.30 0.41
C THR A 524 -28.92 -14.96 -1.08
N ASN A 525 -28.80 -15.97 -1.91
CA ASN A 525 -28.94 -15.81 -3.35
C ASN A 525 -30.43 -15.78 -3.74
N ARG A 526 -30.81 -14.82 -4.58
CA ARG A 526 -32.19 -14.61 -5.01
C ARG A 526 -32.82 -15.83 -5.69
N ILE A 527 -32.03 -16.59 -6.46
CA ILE A 527 -32.53 -17.74 -7.23
C ILE A 527 -32.67 -18.99 -6.35
N LEU A 528 -31.71 -19.19 -5.43
CA LEU A 528 -31.69 -20.36 -4.57
C LEU A 528 -32.52 -20.20 -3.29
N GLY A 529 -32.87 -18.96 -2.89
CA GLY A 529 -33.53 -18.69 -1.59
C GLY A 529 -32.66 -19.00 -0.36
N LYS A 530 -31.41 -19.34 -0.56
CA LYS A 530 -30.40 -19.67 0.47
C LYS A 530 -29.01 -19.20 0.04
N PRO A 531 -28.01 -19.20 0.93
CA PRO A 531 -26.62 -18.93 0.56
C PRO A 531 -26.15 -19.90 -0.53
N PRO A 532 -25.49 -19.39 -1.60
CA PRO A 532 -25.04 -20.22 -2.69
C PRO A 532 -23.83 -21.06 -2.30
N PRO A 533 -23.66 -22.27 -2.87
CA PRO A 533 -22.43 -23.02 -2.73
C PRO A 533 -21.27 -22.28 -3.42
N PRO A 534 -20.00 -22.60 -3.06
CA PRO A 534 -18.85 -22.10 -3.79
C PRO A 534 -18.92 -22.42 -5.28
N ILE A 535 -18.46 -21.49 -6.10
CA ILE A 535 -18.35 -21.72 -7.55
C ILE A 535 -17.20 -22.70 -7.79
N ASP A 536 -17.50 -23.78 -8.53
CA ASP A 536 -16.51 -24.80 -8.85
C ASP A 536 -15.40 -24.25 -9.77
N ASN A 537 -14.17 -24.68 -9.52
CA ASN A 537 -12.97 -24.21 -10.24
C ASN A 537 -12.99 -24.53 -11.75
N SER A 538 -13.78 -25.50 -12.18
CA SER A 538 -13.94 -25.82 -13.61
C SER A 538 -14.49 -24.65 -14.43
N GLU A 539 -15.13 -23.66 -13.80
CA GLU A 539 -15.54 -22.41 -14.45
C GLU A 539 -14.36 -21.64 -15.06
N THR A 540 -13.17 -21.74 -14.48
CA THR A 540 -11.99 -20.98 -14.95
C THR A 540 -11.58 -21.33 -16.37
N SER A 541 -11.92 -22.52 -16.84
CA SER A 541 -11.63 -22.98 -18.20
C SER A 541 -12.65 -22.53 -19.25
N LEU A 542 -13.78 -21.95 -18.82
CA LEU A 542 -14.81 -21.45 -19.72
C LEU A 542 -14.42 -20.10 -20.34
N PRO A 543 -14.82 -19.82 -21.58
CA PRO A 543 -14.61 -18.52 -22.20
C PRO A 543 -15.41 -17.43 -21.48
N ARG A 544 -14.94 -16.20 -21.57
CA ARG A 544 -15.53 -15.05 -20.85
C ARG A 544 -17.03 -14.90 -21.09
N VAL A 545 -17.50 -15.10 -22.32
CA VAL A 545 -18.92 -15.02 -22.65
C VAL A 545 -19.75 -15.98 -21.80
N ALA A 546 -19.35 -17.24 -21.74
CA ALA A 546 -20.05 -18.27 -20.97
C ALA A 546 -20.05 -17.91 -19.47
N ARG A 547 -18.91 -17.51 -18.93
CA ARG A 547 -18.76 -17.11 -17.53
C ARG A 547 -19.61 -15.88 -17.18
N SER A 548 -19.66 -14.88 -18.05
CA SER A 548 -20.52 -13.71 -17.86
C SER A 548 -22.01 -14.09 -17.86
N ARG A 549 -22.43 -15.00 -18.77
CA ARG A 549 -23.81 -15.49 -18.81
C ARG A 549 -24.18 -16.31 -17.59
N LEU A 550 -23.27 -17.18 -17.11
CA LEU A 550 -23.48 -17.92 -15.87
C LEU A 550 -23.63 -16.98 -14.66
N ALA A 551 -22.77 -15.96 -14.53
CA ALA A 551 -22.86 -14.97 -13.47
C ALA A 551 -24.16 -14.16 -13.53
N GLN A 552 -24.63 -13.79 -14.75
CA GLN A 552 -25.91 -13.13 -14.98
C GLN A 552 -27.11 -14.03 -14.61
N LEU A 553 -27.06 -15.32 -14.94
CA LEU A 553 -28.10 -16.29 -14.58
C LEU A 553 -28.16 -16.53 -13.06
N ARG A 554 -27.00 -16.66 -12.38
CA ARG A 554 -26.93 -16.74 -10.90
C ARG A 554 -27.53 -15.51 -10.24
N ALA A 555 -27.46 -14.35 -10.90
CA ALA A 555 -28.10 -13.11 -10.44
C ALA A 555 -29.59 -13.03 -10.74
N GLY A 556 -30.11 -13.88 -11.62
CA GLY A 556 -31.47 -13.80 -12.13
C GLY A 556 -31.72 -12.67 -13.13
N PHE A 557 -30.66 -12.17 -13.77
CA PHE A 557 -30.72 -11.08 -14.74
C PHE A 557 -29.80 -11.39 -15.93
N SER A 558 -30.32 -12.11 -16.91
CA SER A 558 -29.57 -12.51 -18.11
C SER A 558 -30.41 -12.23 -19.37
N PRO A 559 -29.82 -11.79 -20.48
CA PRO A 559 -30.50 -11.69 -21.76
C PRO A 559 -31.05 -13.04 -22.30
N LEU A 560 -30.67 -14.15 -21.68
CA LEU A 560 -31.18 -15.48 -22.01
C LEU A 560 -32.60 -15.74 -21.45
N ILE A 561 -33.11 -14.89 -20.58
CA ILE A 561 -34.41 -15.06 -19.93
C ILE A 561 -35.34 -13.89 -20.20
N ASN A 562 -36.58 -14.19 -20.60
CA ASN A 562 -37.56 -13.16 -20.94
C ASN A 562 -38.06 -12.38 -19.70
N SER A 563 -37.96 -12.94 -18.49
CA SER A 563 -38.23 -12.19 -17.26
C SER A 563 -37.31 -11.00 -17.04
N TYR A 564 -36.10 -11.03 -17.61
CA TYR A 564 -35.19 -9.89 -17.65
C TYR A 564 -35.44 -9.00 -18.88
N ASN A 565 -35.63 -9.60 -20.05
CA ASN A 565 -35.84 -8.86 -21.30
C ASN A 565 -37.12 -8.02 -21.26
N ALA A 566 -38.21 -8.55 -20.70
CA ALA A 566 -39.46 -7.82 -20.49
C ALA A 566 -39.36 -6.60 -19.59
N LYS A 567 -38.38 -6.58 -18.67
CA LYS A 567 -38.09 -5.38 -17.82
C LYS A 567 -37.39 -4.28 -18.60
N ILE A 568 -36.69 -4.62 -19.68
CA ILE A 568 -35.94 -3.66 -20.48
C ILE A 568 -36.79 -3.21 -21.67
N ASN A 569 -37.53 -4.15 -22.28
CA ASN A 569 -38.38 -3.90 -23.43
C ASN A 569 -39.82 -4.37 -23.14
N PRO A 570 -40.78 -3.46 -22.95
CA PRO A 570 -42.19 -3.79 -22.67
C PRO A 570 -42.90 -4.63 -23.77
N HIS A 571 -42.34 -4.67 -24.96
CA HIS A 571 -42.90 -5.48 -26.08
C HIS A 571 -42.55 -6.97 -26.00
N ILE A 572 -41.66 -7.35 -25.10
CA ILE A 572 -41.28 -8.75 -24.88
C ILE A 572 -42.14 -9.33 -23.75
N THR A 573 -42.84 -10.42 -24.07
CA THR A 573 -43.61 -11.15 -23.06
C THR A 573 -42.70 -11.93 -22.12
N ASN A 574 -43.11 -12.08 -20.86
CA ASN A 574 -42.37 -12.86 -19.88
C ASN A 574 -42.62 -14.38 -20.01
N SER A 575 -42.92 -14.86 -21.19
CA SER A 575 -43.21 -16.28 -21.48
C SER A 575 -42.00 -16.99 -22.09
N CYS A 576 -41.90 -18.28 -21.85
CA CYS A 576 -40.89 -19.14 -22.48
C CYS A 576 -41.16 -19.29 -23.96
N PRO A 577 -40.18 -19.02 -24.84
CA PRO A 577 -40.39 -19.16 -26.28
C PRO A 577 -40.59 -20.60 -26.76
N ALA A 578 -40.26 -21.60 -25.91
CA ALA A 578 -40.36 -23.02 -26.30
C ALA A 578 -41.63 -23.70 -25.74
N CYS A 579 -42.07 -23.39 -24.52
CA CYS A 579 -43.22 -24.04 -23.89
C CYS A 579 -44.34 -23.08 -23.46
N ASN A 580 -44.20 -21.77 -23.74
CA ASN A 580 -45.10 -20.66 -23.38
C ASN A 580 -45.39 -20.49 -21.89
N ALA A 581 -44.73 -21.24 -20.99
CA ALA A 581 -44.89 -21.10 -19.55
C ALA A 581 -44.33 -19.76 -19.06
N THR A 582 -44.95 -19.20 -18.01
CA THR A 582 -44.54 -17.96 -17.32
C THR A 582 -44.30 -18.23 -15.84
N PRO A 583 -43.25 -17.64 -15.25
CA PRO A 583 -42.25 -16.74 -15.85
C PRO A 583 -41.11 -17.50 -16.55
N HIS A 584 -40.56 -16.94 -17.63
CA HIS A 584 -39.33 -17.45 -18.24
C HIS A 584 -38.12 -16.86 -17.50
N ASP A 585 -37.77 -17.44 -16.38
CA ASP A 585 -36.67 -17.03 -15.50
C ASP A 585 -35.57 -18.12 -15.43
N THR A 586 -34.57 -17.89 -14.56
CA THR A 586 -33.45 -18.85 -14.42
C THR A 586 -33.92 -20.21 -13.89
N ILE A 587 -34.93 -20.26 -13.03
CA ILE A 587 -35.47 -21.52 -12.49
C ILE A 587 -36.17 -22.31 -13.63
N HIS A 588 -36.94 -21.61 -14.43
CA HIS A 588 -37.64 -22.21 -15.57
C HIS A 588 -36.68 -22.84 -16.57
N LEU A 589 -35.48 -22.27 -16.82
CA LEU A 589 -34.52 -22.85 -17.76
C LEU A 589 -34.13 -24.29 -17.41
N PHE A 590 -34.17 -24.67 -16.14
CA PHE A 590 -33.89 -26.04 -15.67
C PHE A 590 -35.14 -26.89 -15.43
N ASN A 591 -36.33 -26.32 -15.57
CA ASN A 591 -37.63 -26.99 -15.41
C ASN A 591 -38.51 -26.90 -16.66
N CYS A 592 -37.94 -26.53 -17.80
CA CYS A 592 -38.68 -26.33 -19.03
C CYS A 592 -39.13 -27.68 -19.61
N THR A 593 -40.42 -27.84 -19.83
CA THR A 593 -41.00 -29.08 -20.40
C THR A 593 -40.58 -29.31 -21.85
N ALA A 594 -40.30 -28.26 -22.61
CA ALA A 594 -39.81 -28.35 -23.98
C ALA A 594 -38.29 -28.64 -24.08
N ASN A 595 -37.55 -28.52 -22.99
CA ASN A 595 -36.11 -28.82 -22.91
C ASN A 595 -35.79 -29.54 -21.59
N PRO A 596 -36.25 -30.80 -21.43
CA PRO A 596 -36.11 -31.53 -20.17
C PRO A 596 -34.65 -31.83 -19.84
N THR A 597 -34.31 -31.72 -18.56
CA THR A 597 -32.95 -31.96 -18.03
C THR A 597 -33.00 -32.48 -16.60
N ASN A 598 -32.01 -33.26 -16.21
CA ASN A 598 -31.78 -33.67 -14.81
C ASN A 598 -30.94 -32.64 -14.02
N LEU A 599 -30.49 -31.56 -14.67
CA LEU A 599 -29.75 -30.50 -14.01
C LEU A 599 -30.68 -29.60 -13.21
N THR A 600 -30.16 -29.02 -12.12
CA THR A 600 -30.89 -28.07 -11.27
C THR A 600 -30.26 -26.70 -11.37
N THR A 601 -30.93 -25.66 -10.90
CA THR A 601 -30.37 -24.31 -10.79
C THR A 601 -29.06 -24.26 -9.99
N GLN A 602 -28.88 -25.16 -9.02
CA GLN A 602 -27.64 -25.24 -8.23
C GLN A 602 -26.44 -25.66 -9.08
N THR A 603 -26.66 -26.36 -10.19
CA THR A 603 -25.62 -26.76 -11.17
C THR A 603 -24.85 -25.55 -11.72
N LEU A 604 -25.47 -24.37 -11.76
CA LEU A 604 -24.77 -23.12 -12.15
C LEU A 604 -23.52 -22.84 -11.29
N TRP A 605 -23.49 -23.32 -10.04
CA TRP A 605 -22.34 -23.15 -9.13
C TRP A 605 -21.49 -24.41 -9.05
N THR A 606 -22.12 -25.57 -8.88
CA THR A 606 -21.42 -26.83 -8.60
C THR A 606 -20.81 -27.49 -9.84
N HIS A 607 -21.43 -27.32 -11.02
CA HIS A 607 -20.96 -27.91 -12.27
C HIS A 607 -21.13 -26.90 -13.44
N PRO A 608 -20.43 -25.76 -13.41
CA PRO A 608 -20.64 -24.67 -14.35
C PRO A 608 -20.37 -25.07 -15.83
N ARG A 609 -19.49 -26.04 -16.07
CA ARG A 609 -19.27 -26.59 -17.44
C ARG A 609 -20.51 -27.30 -17.98
N LEU A 610 -21.11 -28.17 -17.18
CA LEU A 610 -22.33 -28.87 -17.57
C LEU A 610 -23.48 -27.89 -17.83
N ALA A 611 -23.65 -26.90 -16.94
CA ALA A 611 -24.62 -25.83 -17.13
C ALA A 611 -24.36 -25.03 -18.43
N ALA A 612 -23.10 -24.68 -18.71
CA ALA A 612 -22.72 -23.94 -19.91
C ALA A 612 -22.97 -24.75 -21.18
N THR A 613 -22.72 -26.05 -21.19
CA THR A 613 -23.00 -26.97 -22.31
C THR A 613 -24.51 -27.10 -22.55
N PHE A 614 -25.28 -27.37 -21.50
CA PHE A 614 -26.73 -27.46 -21.55
C PHE A 614 -27.38 -26.18 -22.11
N LEU A 615 -26.91 -25.01 -21.64
CA LEU A 615 -27.40 -23.70 -22.06
C LEU A 615 -26.80 -23.21 -23.39
N LYS A 616 -26.02 -24.03 -24.07
CA LYS A 616 -25.36 -23.72 -25.36
C LYS A 616 -24.52 -22.44 -25.32
N LEU A 617 -23.83 -22.21 -24.21
CA LEU A 617 -22.98 -21.01 -24.00
C LEU A 617 -21.56 -21.17 -24.54
N MET A 618 -21.19 -22.38 -24.98
CA MET A 618 -19.88 -22.66 -25.56
C MET A 618 -19.90 -22.26 -27.05
N PRO A 619 -18.84 -21.64 -27.57
CA PRO A 619 -18.70 -21.41 -29.00
C PRO A 619 -18.72 -22.77 -29.71
N VAL A 620 -19.51 -22.88 -30.76
CA VAL A 620 -19.44 -24.03 -31.67
C VAL A 620 -18.05 -23.97 -32.30
N ILE A 621 -17.18 -24.91 -31.96
CA ILE A 621 -15.90 -25.09 -32.66
C ILE A 621 -16.29 -25.61 -34.04
N PRO A 622 -16.04 -24.88 -35.17
CA PRO A 622 -16.24 -25.45 -36.47
C PRO A 622 -15.33 -26.68 -36.55
N PHE A 623 -15.89 -27.82 -36.86
CA PHE A 623 -15.12 -28.99 -37.25
C PHE A 623 -14.22 -28.57 -38.42
N THR A 624 -12.97 -28.26 -38.19
CA THR A 624 -11.95 -28.27 -39.22
C THR A 624 -11.87 -29.71 -39.67
N GLN A 625 -12.33 -29.96 -40.91
CA GLN A 625 -12.10 -31.21 -41.62
C GLN A 625 -10.63 -31.58 -41.41
N GLN A 626 -10.40 -32.69 -40.72
CA GLN A 626 -9.11 -33.34 -40.79
C GLN A 626 -8.91 -33.68 -42.26
N GLY A 627 -8.05 -32.91 -42.92
CA GLY A 627 -7.55 -33.22 -44.22
C GLY A 627 -6.87 -34.58 -44.18
N VAL A 628 -7.45 -35.49 -44.84
CA VAL A 628 -6.80 -36.72 -45.32
C VAL A 628 -5.73 -36.24 -46.31
N GLY A 629 -4.49 -36.56 -46.02
CA GLY A 629 -3.37 -36.29 -46.89
C GLY A 629 -2.08 -36.68 -46.15
#